data_86fb8dbd2c3d39d825d5ad478fc06233
#
_entry.id   86fb8dbd2c3d39d825d5ad478fc06233
#
_cell.length_a   1.000
_cell.length_b   1.000
_cell.length_c   1.000
_cell.angle_alpha   90.00
_cell.angle_beta   90.00
_cell.angle_gamma   90.00
#
_symmetry.space_group_name_H-M   'P 1'
#
loop_
_entity.id
_entity.type
_entity.pdbx_description
1 polymer ?
#
loop_
_entity_poly.entity_id
_entity_poly.type
_entity_poly.pdbx_seq_one_letter_code
_entity_poly.pdbx_strand_id
1 'polypeptide(L)'
;MQTKKESVHEQIAAAAKEVFLRKGFMKTAMHDIAKGAGVGVSNIYNYFRSKDELFRYIVTPLIAEMERMLHEHHNTRYQDQFQKYANEGSDEMMKEHMQAYIRLIGNHKDEMRLILYKAQGSSLENFIDDYTDECTRQVVEFMDDYKREHPQTGMVRSKFTYHVHTVWMFSFMSEVIKHRLTPDEMEKAVEDYVQFEFAGWSEVMKIEN
;
A
#
# COMPACT_ATOMS: atom_id res chain seq x y z
N MET A 1 12.45 18.45 -28.22
CA MET A 1 12.67 19.27 -27.01
C MET A 1 11.98 18.68 -25.79
N GLN A 2 10.82 18.08 -25.90
CA GLN A 2 10.02 17.43 -24.84
C GLN A 2 10.76 16.22 -24.23
N THR A 3 11.31 15.31 -25.02
CA THR A 3 12.04 14.11 -24.59
C THR A 3 13.27 14.38 -23.72
N LYS A 4 14.00 15.48 -23.94
CA LYS A 4 15.18 15.85 -23.12
C LYS A 4 14.77 16.38 -21.74
N LYS A 5 13.62 17.05 -21.64
CA LYS A 5 13.08 17.57 -20.38
C LYS A 5 12.54 16.42 -19.51
N GLU A 6 11.86 15.44 -20.11
CA GLU A 6 11.40 14.22 -19.44
C GLU A 6 12.58 13.41 -18.91
N SER A 7 13.66 13.24 -19.71
CA SER A 7 14.84 12.48 -19.25
C SER A 7 15.56 13.11 -18.06
N VAL A 8 15.61 14.44 -17.94
CA VAL A 8 16.21 15.14 -16.78
C VAL A 8 15.29 15.03 -15.55
N HIS A 9 13.99 15.12 -15.73
CA HIS A 9 13.02 14.94 -14.66
C HIS A 9 13.17 13.56 -14.01
N GLU A 10 13.17 12.49 -14.83
CA GLU A 10 13.37 11.11 -14.37
C GLU A 10 14.76 10.89 -13.74
N GLN A 11 15.80 11.51 -14.29
CA GLN A 11 17.15 11.45 -13.72
C GLN A 11 17.21 12.05 -12.32
N ILE A 12 16.53 13.19 -12.10
CA ILE A 12 16.44 13.83 -10.79
C ILE A 12 15.66 12.94 -9.82
N ALA A 13 14.51 12.39 -10.24
CA ALA A 13 13.68 11.51 -9.42
C ALA A 13 14.42 10.23 -9.01
N ALA A 14 15.14 9.59 -9.95
CA ALA A 14 15.94 8.40 -9.66
C ALA A 14 17.07 8.69 -8.65
N ALA A 15 17.83 9.78 -8.84
CA ALA A 15 18.88 10.19 -7.90
C ALA A 15 18.30 10.53 -6.51
N ALA A 16 17.15 11.20 -6.47
CA ALA A 16 16.47 11.52 -5.21
C ALA A 16 16.01 10.26 -4.47
N LYS A 17 15.43 9.29 -5.18
CA LYS A 17 15.02 7.99 -4.62
C LYS A 17 16.19 7.30 -3.91
N GLU A 18 17.36 7.21 -4.55
CA GLU A 18 18.54 6.62 -3.94
C GLU A 18 19.01 7.37 -2.67
N VAL A 19 19.01 8.71 -2.73
CA VAL A 19 19.43 9.53 -1.59
C VAL A 19 18.44 9.38 -0.43
N PHE A 20 17.12 9.42 -0.70
CA PHE A 20 16.10 9.22 0.33
C PHE A 20 16.17 7.82 0.96
N LEU A 21 16.35 6.77 0.17
CA LEU A 21 16.53 5.40 0.69
C LEU A 21 17.73 5.29 1.64
N ARG A 22 18.84 5.97 1.31
CA ARG A 22 20.06 5.95 2.13
C ARG A 22 19.95 6.80 3.38
N LYS A 23 19.50 8.07 3.27
CA LYS A 23 19.54 9.07 4.35
C LYS A 23 18.21 9.29 5.08
N GLY A 24 17.07 8.96 4.44
CA GLY A 24 15.74 9.40 4.82
C GLY A 24 15.45 10.84 4.39
N PHE A 25 14.15 11.19 4.38
CA PHE A 25 13.70 12.52 3.95
C PHE A 25 14.31 13.64 4.79
N MET A 26 14.23 13.54 6.12
CA MET A 26 14.68 14.60 7.03
C MET A 26 16.16 14.97 6.82
N LYS A 27 17.03 13.96 6.66
CA LYS A 27 18.49 14.16 6.53
C LYS A 27 18.96 14.41 5.10
N THR A 28 18.05 14.43 4.12
CA THR A 28 18.38 14.68 2.71
C THR A 28 18.32 16.18 2.42
N ALA A 29 19.41 16.74 1.88
CA ALA A 29 19.45 18.09 1.34
C ALA A 29 19.28 18.07 -0.18
N MET A 30 18.71 19.14 -0.77
CA MET A 30 18.59 19.26 -2.24
C MET A 30 19.97 19.21 -2.95
N HIS A 31 21.04 19.65 -2.27
CA HIS A 31 22.41 19.53 -2.78
C HIS A 31 22.87 18.08 -2.95
N ASP A 32 22.49 17.19 -2.04
CA ASP A 32 22.81 15.76 -2.16
C ASP A 32 22.17 15.15 -3.41
N ILE A 33 20.90 15.53 -3.67
CA ILE A 33 20.15 15.09 -4.85
C ILE A 33 20.78 15.63 -6.12
N ALA A 34 21.10 16.95 -6.14
CA ALA A 34 21.74 17.60 -7.27
C ALA A 34 23.07 16.93 -7.65
N LYS A 35 23.89 16.59 -6.64
CA LYS A 35 25.14 15.86 -6.83
C LYS A 35 24.90 14.47 -7.41
N GLY A 36 23.91 13.73 -6.90
CA GLY A 36 23.55 12.41 -7.42
C GLY A 36 23.03 12.43 -8.85
N ALA A 37 22.24 13.44 -9.18
CA ALA A 37 21.70 13.65 -10.53
C ALA A 37 22.68 14.31 -11.53
N GLY A 38 23.85 14.76 -11.08
CA GLY A 38 24.79 15.46 -11.97
C GLY A 38 24.27 16.80 -12.51
N VAL A 39 23.39 17.48 -11.76
CA VAL A 39 22.76 18.76 -12.13
C VAL A 39 22.99 19.83 -11.08
N GLY A 40 22.78 21.10 -11.43
CA GLY A 40 22.77 22.18 -10.44
C GLY A 40 21.50 22.16 -9.57
N VAL A 41 21.60 22.62 -8.32
CA VAL A 41 20.43 22.71 -7.41
C VAL A 41 19.32 23.56 -8.01
N SER A 42 19.66 24.69 -8.63
CA SER A 42 18.70 25.57 -9.34
C SER A 42 17.95 24.83 -10.46
N ASN A 43 18.61 23.89 -11.11
CA ASN A 43 17.98 23.11 -12.17
C ASN A 43 16.90 22.15 -11.61
N ILE A 44 17.10 21.58 -10.42
CA ILE A 44 16.04 20.76 -9.77
C ILE A 44 14.77 21.56 -9.54
N TYR A 45 14.91 22.83 -9.10
CA TYR A 45 13.75 23.71 -8.83
C TYR A 45 12.97 24.11 -10.11
N ASN A 46 13.50 23.85 -11.30
CA ASN A 46 12.75 23.99 -12.55
C ASN A 46 11.75 22.86 -12.78
N TYR A 47 11.89 21.73 -12.04
CA TYR A 47 11.07 20.53 -12.17
C TYR A 47 10.23 20.27 -10.93
N PHE A 48 10.77 20.50 -9.74
CA PHE A 48 10.14 20.23 -8.46
C PHE A 48 10.26 21.45 -7.55
N ARG A 49 9.15 21.98 -7.07
CA ARG A 49 9.09 23.19 -6.24
C ARG A 49 9.71 23.01 -4.85
N SER A 50 9.76 21.75 -4.36
CA SER A 50 10.27 21.43 -3.04
C SER A 50 10.81 20.00 -2.97
N LYS A 51 11.57 19.71 -1.92
CA LYS A 51 11.99 18.35 -1.57
C LYS A 51 10.78 17.43 -1.32
N ASP A 52 9.73 17.97 -0.72
CA ASP A 52 8.51 17.23 -0.42
C ASP A 52 7.74 16.86 -1.69
N GLU A 53 7.61 17.77 -2.65
CA GLU A 53 7.00 17.48 -3.94
C GLU A 53 7.76 16.35 -4.67
N LEU A 54 9.09 16.38 -4.65
CA LEU A 54 9.92 15.33 -5.24
C LEU A 54 9.76 13.99 -4.51
N PHE A 55 9.68 14.00 -3.18
CA PHE A 55 9.42 12.79 -2.39
C PHE A 55 8.05 12.20 -2.72
N ARG A 56 7.01 13.02 -2.72
CA ARG A 56 5.65 12.62 -3.12
C ARG A 56 5.59 12.04 -4.51
N TYR A 57 6.26 12.69 -5.49
CA TYR A 57 6.32 12.20 -6.85
C TYR A 57 6.86 10.76 -6.94
N ILE A 58 7.94 10.48 -6.20
CA ILE A 58 8.57 9.15 -6.18
C ILE A 58 7.62 8.07 -5.63
N VAL A 59 6.86 8.38 -4.58
CA VAL A 59 5.99 7.40 -3.93
C VAL A 59 4.55 7.36 -4.46
N THR A 60 4.18 8.31 -5.33
CA THR A 60 2.83 8.40 -5.94
C THR A 60 2.39 7.08 -6.61
N PRO A 61 3.24 6.36 -7.37
CA PRO A 61 2.80 5.10 -7.98
C PRO A 61 2.36 4.04 -6.96
N LEU A 62 3.07 3.93 -5.84
CA LEU A 62 2.68 3.04 -4.73
C LEU A 62 1.34 3.47 -4.12
N ILE A 63 1.21 4.76 -3.79
CA ILE A 63 0.00 5.31 -3.16
C ILE A 63 -1.21 5.06 -4.07
N ALA A 64 -1.09 5.37 -5.35
CA ALA A 64 -2.16 5.16 -6.33
C ALA A 64 -2.57 3.67 -6.45
N GLU A 65 -1.61 2.74 -6.40
CA GLU A 65 -1.89 1.31 -6.42
C GLU A 65 -2.60 0.86 -5.14
N MET A 66 -2.18 1.35 -3.97
CA MET A 66 -2.84 1.06 -2.69
C MET A 66 -4.28 1.61 -2.66
N GLU A 67 -4.50 2.84 -3.10
CA GLU A 67 -5.84 3.44 -3.20
C GLU A 67 -6.74 2.66 -4.16
N ARG A 68 -6.20 2.21 -5.30
CA ARG A 68 -6.93 1.38 -6.25
C ARG A 68 -7.34 0.04 -5.62
N MET A 69 -6.43 -0.64 -4.93
CA MET A 69 -6.72 -1.90 -4.22
C MET A 69 -7.81 -1.70 -3.16
N LEU A 70 -7.70 -0.64 -2.36
CA LEU A 70 -8.69 -0.31 -1.34
C LEU A 70 -10.09 -0.11 -1.95
N HIS A 71 -10.18 0.62 -3.06
CA HIS A 71 -11.45 0.85 -3.75
C HIS A 71 -12.02 -0.44 -4.35
N GLU A 72 -11.18 -1.29 -4.93
CA GLU A 72 -11.61 -2.57 -5.51
C GLU A 72 -12.13 -3.55 -4.45
N HIS A 73 -11.56 -3.55 -3.25
CA HIS A 73 -11.96 -4.43 -2.15
C HIS A 73 -13.28 -4.05 -1.47
N HIS A 74 -13.80 -2.85 -1.70
CA HIS A 74 -15.03 -2.37 -1.07
C HIS A 74 -16.13 -2.05 -2.07
N ASN A 75 -16.13 -2.71 -3.23
CA ASN A 75 -17.20 -2.58 -4.22
C ASN A 75 -18.18 -3.76 -4.18
N THR A 76 -19.35 -3.60 -4.79
CA THR A 76 -20.43 -4.60 -4.82
C THR A 76 -19.99 -5.93 -5.44
N ARG A 77 -19.14 -5.88 -6.49
CA ARG A 77 -18.59 -7.09 -7.12
C ARG A 77 -17.74 -7.91 -6.15
N TYR A 78 -16.97 -7.25 -5.29
CA TYR A 78 -16.18 -7.90 -4.27
C TYR A 78 -17.05 -8.57 -3.20
N GLN A 79 -18.17 -7.94 -2.80
CA GLN A 79 -19.16 -8.54 -1.90
C GLN A 79 -19.68 -9.87 -2.44
N ASP A 80 -20.14 -9.88 -3.70
CA ASP A 80 -20.70 -11.08 -4.33
C ASP A 80 -19.65 -12.21 -4.43
N GLN A 81 -18.43 -11.88 -4.83
CA GLN A 81 -17.33 -12.83 -4.94
C GLN A 81 -16.93 -13.40 -3.57
N PHE A 82 -16.85 -12.55 -2.55
CA PHE A 82 -16.49 -12.98 -1.21
C PHE A 82 -17.57 -13.86 -0.58
N GLN A 83 -18.85 -13.52 -0.78
CA GLN A 83 -19.96 -14.34 -0.33
C GLN A 83 -19.96 -15.71 -1.00
N LYS A 84 -19.67 -15.76 -2.29
CA LYS A 84 -19.49 -17.01 -3.05
C LYS A 84 -18.33 -17.83 -2.48
N TYR A 85 -17.19 -17.19 -2.20
CA TYR A 85 -16.06 -17.85 -1.55
C TYR A 85 -16.43 -18.42 -0.19
N ALA A 86 -17.09 -17.66 0.67
CA ALA A 86 -17.50 -18.09 2.02
C ALA A 86 -18.46 -19.30 2.00
N ASN A 87 -19.31 -19.40 0.97
CA ASN A 87 -20.31 -20.45 0.82
C ASN A 87 -19.82 -21.67 0.02
N GLU A 88 -19.01 -21.46 -1.01
CA GLU A 88 -18.66 -22.47 -2.01
C GLU A 88 -17.17 -22.85 -2.02
N GLY A 89 -16.31 -22.09 -1.33
CA GLY A 89 -14.86 -22.37 -1.23
C GLY A 89 -14.10 -22.17 -2.56
N SER A 90 -14.34 -21.06 -3.27
CA SER A 90 -13.64 -20.77 -4.53
C SER A 90 -12.20 -20.27 -4.28
N ASP A 91 -11.19 -20.98 -4.81
CA ASP A 91 -9.78 -20.59 -4.75
C ASP A 91 -9.41 -19.41 -5.66
N GLU A 92 -10.28 -19.02 -6.59
CA GLU A 92 -9.95 -18.02 -7.62
C GLU A 92 -9.78 -16.62 -7.02
N MET A 93 -10.70 -16.19 -6.16
CA MET A 93 -10.64 -14.91 -5.47
C MET A 93 -9.40 -14.81 -4.57
N MET A 94 -9.09 -15.89 -3.85
CA MET A 94 -7.89 -15.95 -3.00
C MET A 94 -6.62 -15.82 -3.84
N LYS A 95 -6.55 -16.47 -5.01
CA LYS A 95 -5.41 -16.36 -5.93
C LYS A 95 -5.25 -14.95 -6.51
N GLU A 96 -6.36 -14.30 -6.90
CA GLU A 96 -6.33 -12.91 -7.39
C GLU A 96 -5.80 -11.96 -6.31
N HIS A 97 -6.26 -12.14 -5.08
CA HIS A 97 -5.83 -11.33 -3.93
C HIS A 97 -4.35 -11.53 -3.62
N MET A 98 -3.89 -12.78 -3.57
CA MET A 98 -2.49 -13.13 -3.39
C MET A 98 -1.61 -12.49 -4.47
N GLN A 99 -2.00 -12.59 -5.74
CA GLN A 99 -1.27 -11.96 -6.84
C GLN A 99 -1.23 -10.43 -6.75
N ALA A 100 -2.30 -9.79 -6.24
CA ALA A 100 -2.32 -8.35 -6.03
C ALA A 100 -1.28 -7.92 -4.98
N TYR A 101 -1.17 -8.63 -3.84
CA TYR A 101 -0.13 -8.38 -2.83
C TYR A 101 1.29 -8.62 -3.37
N ILE A 102 1.50 -9.72 -4.09
CA ILE A 102 2.81 -10.03 -4.70
C ILE A 102 3.23 -8.91 -5.66
N ARG A 103 2.30 -8.45 -6.52
CA ARG A 103 2.57 -7.34 -7.44
C ARG A 103 2.85 -6.03 -6.69
N LEU A 104 2.04 -5.69 -5.69
CA LEU A 104 2.22 -4.47 -4.90
C LEU A 104 3.60 -4.45 -4.25
N ILE A 105 3.96 -5.51 -3.51
CA ILE A 105 5.24 -5.59 -2.81
C ILE A 105 6.40 -5.67 -3.81
N GLY A 106 6.29 -6.50 -4.85
CA GLY A 106 7.34 -6.73 -5.83
C GLY A 106 7.67 -5.48 -6.65
N ASN A 107 6.65 -4.75 -7.12
CA ASN A 107 6.82 -3.58 -7.96
C ASN A 107 7.21 -2.32 -7.19
N HIS A 108 6.86 -2.22 -5.89
CA HIS A 108 6.98 -0.99 -5.10
C HIS A 108 7.84 -1.14 -3.84
N LYS A 109 8.78 -2.10 -3.84
CA LYS A 109 9.62 -2.42 -2.67
C LYS A 109 10.35 -1.20 -2.09
N ASP A 110 10.93 -0.38 -2.96
CA ASP A 110 11.69 0.80 -2.53
C ASP A 110 10.77 1.93 -2.07
N GLU A 111 9.65 2.16 -2.76
CA GLU A 111 8.63 3.14 -2.37
C GLU A 111 8.01 2.76 -1.01
N MET A 112 7.76 1.48 -0.77
CA MET A 112 7.33 0.98 0.54
C MET A 112 8.37 1.26 1.62
N ARG A 113 9.67 1.03 1.34
CA ARG A 113 10.74 1.38 2.28
C ARG A 113 10.79 2.87 2.57
N LEU A 114 10.51 3.72 1.59
CA LEU A 114 10.44 5.17 1.78
C LEU A 114 9.31 5.54 2.72
N ILE A 115 8.10 5.05 2.48
CA ILE A 115 6.92 5.35 3.30
C ILE A 115 7.07 4.78 4.71
N LEU A 116 7.43 3.50 4.85
CA LEU A 116 7.49 2.82 6.14
C LEU A 116 8.60 3.33 7.06
N TYR A 117 9.75 3.76 6.51
CA TYR A 117 10.95 3.99 7.34
C TYR A 117 11.68 5.30 7.07
N LYS A 118 11.32 6.05 6.04
CA LYS A 118 12.12 7.18 5.54
C LYS A 118 11.35 8.48 5.36
N ALA A 119 10.04 8.48 5.65
CA ALA A 119 9.15 9.62 5.40
C ALA A 119 9.20 10.71 6.48
N GLN A 120 9.86 10.47 7.62
CA GLN A 120 9.92 11.41 8.74
C GLN A 120 10.33 12.82 8.30
N GLY A 121 9.54 13.84 8.67
CA GLY A 121 9.72 15.24 8.31
C GLY A 121 9.15 15.62 6.94
N SER A 122 8.54 14.69 6.20
CA SER A 122 7.78 14.98 4.96
C SER A 122 6.29 15.17 5.26
N SER A 123 5.53 15.61 4.26
CA SER A 123 4.06 15.66 4.36
C SER A 123 3.42 14.25 4.45
N LEU A 124 4.18 13.19 4.24
CA LEU A 124 3.74 11.80 4.30
C LEU A 124 4.29 11.04 5.53
N GLU A 125 4.78 11.75 6.55
CA GLU A 125 5.34 11.08 7.74
C GLU A 125 4.32 10.24 8.50
N ASN A 126 3.03 10.63 8.46
CA ASN A 126 1.92 9.93 9.10
C ASN A 126 1.08 9.11 8.10
N PHE A 127 1.56 8.91 6.87
CA PHE A 127 0.78 8.27 5.81
C PHE A 127 0.20 6.91 6.22
N ILE A 128 0.95 6.08 6.97
CA ILE A 128 0.48 4.75 7.39
C ILE A 128 -0.71 4.87 8.34
N ASP A 129 -0.66 5.79 9.30
CA ASP A 129 -1.74 6.02 10.25
C ASP A 129 -2.98 6.59 9.54
N ASP A 130 -2.79 7.61 8.68
CA ASP A 130 -3.87 8.22 7.89
C ASP A 130 -4.55 7.19 6.97
N TYR A 131 -3.75 6.36 6.29
CA TYR A 131 -4.26 5.29 5.42
C TYR A 131 -4.98 4.20 6.22
N THR A 132 -4.46 3.82 7.39
CA THR A 132 -5.09 2.85 8.30
C THR A 132 -6.46 3.35 8.78
N ASP A 133 -6.56 4.62 9.12
CA ASP A 133 -7.83 5.23 9.52
C ASP A 133 -8.84 5.26 8.36
N GLU A 134 -8.40 5.58 7.15
CA GLU A 134 -9.25 5.58 5.96
C GLU A 134 -9.71 4.17 5.59
N CYS A 135 -8.81 3.16 5.61
CA CYS A 135 -9.18 1.76 5.43
C CYS A 135 -10.23 1.33 6.46
N THR A 136 -9.99 1.67 7.74
CA THR A 136 -10.91 1.32 8.83
C THR A 136 -12.29 1.93 8.58
N ARG A 137 -12.37 3.18 8.16
CA ARG A 137 -13.62 3.86 7.82
C ARG A 137 -14.38 3.13 6.71
N GLN A 138 -13.70 2.82 5.62
CA GLN A 138 -14.31 2.14 4.47
C GLN A 138 -14.77 0.72 4.82
N VAL A 139 -13.99 -0.04 5.59
CA VAL A 139 -14.40 -1.38 6.05
C VAL A 139 -15.63 -1.30 6.93
N VAL A 140 -15.71 -0.32 7.84
CA VAL A 140 -16.91 -0.14 8.69
C VAL A 140 -18.14 0.15 7.84
N GLU A 141 -18.05 1.09 6.90
CA GLU A 141 -19.15 1.43 5.99
C GLU A 141 -19.60 0.21 5.16
N PHE A 142 -18.64 -0.51 4.59
CA PHE A 142 -18.88 -1.74 3.84
C PHE A 142 -19.61 -2.81 4.70
N MET A 143 -19.16 -3.03 5.93
CA MET A 143 -19.75 -4.03 6.82
C MET A 143 -21.14 -3.63 7.33
N ASP A 144 -21.39 -2.33 7.53
CA ASP A 144 -22.71 -1.81 7.88
C ASP A 144 -23.69 -1.97 6.71
N ASP A 145 -23.24 -1.73 5.48
CA ASP A 145 -24.03 -1.95 4.27
C ASP A 145 -24.33 -3.44 4.09
N TYR A 146 -23.30 -4.29 4.21
CA TYR A 146 -23.44 -5.74 4.12
C TYR A 146 -24.43 -6.28 5.15
N LYS A 147 -24.39 -5.81 6.40
CA LYS A 147 -25.33 -6.21 7.47
C LYS A 147 -26.77 -5.78 7.18
N ARG A 148 -26.97 -4.63 6.52
CA ARG A 148 -28.31 -4.18 6.12
C ARG A 148 -28.93 -5.07 5.04
N GLU A 149 -28.12 -5.53 4.09
CA GLU A 149 -28.55 -6.42 3.01
C GLU A 149 -28.71 -7.88 3.48
N HIS A 150 -27.92 -8.29 4.46
CA HIS A 150 -27.89 -9.64 5.02
C HIS A 150 -28.10 -9.63 6.55
N PRO A 151 -29.34 -9.39 7.04
CA PRO A 151 -29.62 -9.26 8.48
C PRO A 151 -29.27 -10.51 9.32
N GLN A 152 -29.23 -11.70 8.69
CA GLN A 152 -28.88 -12.97 9.34
C GLN A 152 -27.37 -13.17 9.47
N THR A 153 -26.55 -12.30 8.89
CA THR A 153 -25.10 -12.42 9.03
C THR A 153 -24.72 -12.31 10.50
N GLY A 154 -23.90 -13.19 10.94
CA GLY A 154 -23.33 -13.22 12.28
C GLY A 154 -22.65 -11.92 12.69
N MET A 155 -21.78 -11.76 13.47
CA MET A 155 -21.26 -10.57 14.10
C MET A 155 -20.64 -9.53 13.16
N VAL A 156 -21.17 -8.30 13.16
CA VAL A 156 -20.39 -7.10 12.86
C VAL A 156 -19.35 -6.92 13.98
N ARG A 157 -18.09 -6.86 13.61
CA ARG A 157 -16.99 -6.67 14.57
C ARG A 157 -16.88 -5.20 14.98
N SER A 158 -16.19 -4.94 16.09
CA SER A 158 -15.93 -3.56 16.51
C SER A 158 -15.03 -2.82 15.49
N LYS A 159 -15.19 -1.50 15.39
CA LYS A 159 -14.28 -0.64 14.63
C LYS A 159 -12.81 -0.92 14.97
N PHE A 160 -12.52 -1.20 16.24
CA PHE A 160 -11.16 -1.50 16.69
C PHE A 160 -10.62 -2.80 16.09
N THR A 161 -11.45 -3.82 15.89
CA THR A 161 -11.04 -5.07 15.24
C THR A 161 -10.63 -4.82 13.78
N TYR A 162 -11.39 -4.01 13.04
CA TYR A 162 -11.05 -3.65 11.66
C TYR A 162 -9.77 -2.82 11.59
N HIS A 163 -9.60 -1.87 12.52
CA HIS A 163 -8.37 -1.08 12.63
C HIS A 163 -7.14 -1.98 12.85
N VAL A 164 -7.19 -2.89 13.83
CA VAL A 164 -6.08 -3.81 14.12
C VAL A 164 -5.77 -4.73 12.94
N HIS A 165 -6.79 -5.14 12.18
CA HIS A 165 -6.58 -5.93 10.95
C HIS A 165 -5.76 -5.15 9.90
N THR A 166 -6.06 -3.88 9.68
CA THR A 166 -5.27 -3.02 8.77
C THR A 166 -3.86 -2.80 9.29
N VAL A 167 -3.68 -2.61 10.61
CA VAL A 167 -2.35 -2.53 11.24
C VAL A 167 -1.57 -3.83 11.01
N TRP A 168 -2.21 -4.99 11.10
CA TRP A 168 -1.58 -6.27 10.84
C TRP A 168 -1.10 -6.41 9.39
N MET A 169 -1.90 -5.95 8.41
CA MET A 169 -1.50 -5.89 7.00
C MET A 169 -0.20 -5.09 6.81
N PHE A 170 -0.10 -3.88 7.39
CA PHE A 170 1.12 -3.07 7.30
C PHE A 170 2.29 -3.70 8.05
N SER A 171 2.04 -4.36 9.18
CA SER A 171 3.06 -5.10 9.92
C SER A 171 3.63 -6.24 9.09
N PHE A 172 2.77 -7.00 8.41
CA PHE A 172 3.20 -8.04 7.47
C PHE A 172 4.07 -7.48 6.35
N MET A 173 3.61 -6.44 5.65
CA MET A 173 4.39 -5.78 4.57
C MET A 173 5.74 -5.26 5.08
N SER A 174 5.74 -4.65 6.27
CA SER A 174 6.94 -4.15 6.93
C SER A 174 7.97 -5.27 7.16
N GLU A 175 7.55 -6.41 7.68
CA GLU A 175 8.45 -7.54 7.93
C GLU A 175 8.97 -8.17 6.63
N VAL A 176 8.14 -8.31 5.59
CA VAL A 176 8.58 -8.77 4.25
C VAL A 176 9.70 -7.88 3.72
N ILE A 177 9.53 -6.55 3.81
CA ILE A 177 10.54 -5.58 3.35
C ILE A 177 11.80 -5.62 4.20
N LYS A 178 11.68 -5.72 5.51
CA LYS A 178 12.79 -5.69 6.48
C LYS A 178 13.65 -6.95 6.38
N HIS A 179 13.03 -8.11 6.24
CA HIS A 179 13.71 -9.39 6.12
C HIS A 179 14.33 -9.64 4.74
N ARG A 180 14.04 -8.79 3.76
CA ARG A 180 14.60 -8.89 2.41
C ARG A 180 14.35 -10.25 1.76
N LEU A 181 13.14 -10.77 1.92
CA LEU A 181 12.76 -12.06 1.38
C LEU A 181 13.08 -12.15 -0.12
N THR A 182 13.53 -13.32 -0.56
CA THR A 182 13.62 -13.66 -1.98
C THR A 182 12.21 -13.68 -2.61
N PRO A 183 12.09 -13.64 -3.94
CA PRO A 183 10.78 -13.73 -4.59
C PRO A 183 9.96 -14.93 -4.14
N ASP A 184 10.57 -16.12 -4.06
CA ASP A 184 9.90 -17.37 -3.67
C ASP A 184 9.47 -17.35 -2.19
N GLU A 185 10.33 -16.84 -1.29
CA GLU A 185 10.00 -16.66 0.13
C GLU A 185 8.87 -15.64 0.31
N MET A 186 8.88 -14.55 -0.48
CA MET A 186 7.82 -13.55 -0.45
C MET A 186 6.49 -14.14 -0.94
N GLU A 187 6.50 -14.89 -2.04
CA GLU A 187 5.31 -15.55 -2.58
C GLU A 187 4.70 -16.49 -1.52
N LYS A 188 5.52 -17.32 -0.88
CA LYS A 188 5.06 -18.21 0.18
C LYS A 188 4.52 -17.46 1.40
N ALA A 189 5.18 -16.40 1.83
CA ALA A 189 4.71 -15.57 2.95
C ALA A 189 3.37 -14.89 2.65
N VAL A 190 3.19 -14.39 1.41
CA VAL A 190 1.92 -13.81 0.97
C VAL A 190 0.82 -14.87 0.89
N GLU A 191 1.13 -16.06 0.39
CA GLU A 191 0.17 -17.19 0.38
C GLU A 191 -0.34 -17.49 1.79
N ASP A 192 0.57 -17.70 2.74
CA ASP A 192 0.22 -17.99 4.13
C ASP A 192 -0.61 -16.84 4.75
N TYR A 193 -0.20 -15.59 4.53
CA TYR A 193 -0.91 -14.40 5.01
C TYR A 193 -2.35 -14.33 4.45
N VAL A 194 -2.51 -14.46 3.13
CA VAL A 194 -3.82 -14.39 2.47
C VAL A 194 -4.73 -15.54 2.91
N GLN A 195 -4.20 -16.75 3.11
CA GLN A 195 -4.97 -17.87 3.67
C GLN A 195 -5.54 -17.53 5.06
N PHE A 196 -4.73 -16.91 5.93
CA PHE A 196 -5.19 -16.45 7.24
C PHE A 196 -6.30 -15.40 7.14
N GLU A 197 -6.13 -14.42 6.25
CA GLU A 197 -7.14 -13.40 6.01
C GLU A 197 -8.47 -14.00 5.55
N PHE A 198 -8.42 -14.82 4.52
CA PHE A 198 -9.63 -15.43 3.95
C PHE A 198 -10.33 -16.37 4.93
N ALA A 199 -9.59 -17.18 5.68
CA ALA A 199 -10.18 -18.04 6.72
C ALA A 199 -10.87 -17.21 7.82
N GLY A 200 -10.22 -16.14 8.28
CA GLY A 200 -10.78 -15.25 9.29
C GLY A 200 -12.02 -14.51 8.81
N TRP A 201 -11.95 -13.91 7.62
CA TRP A 201 -13.08 -13.16 7.05
C TRP A 201 -14.24 -14.06 6.68
N SER A 202 -14.01 -15.27 6.11
CA SER A 202 -15.07 -16.22 5.80
C SER A 202 -15.85 -16.63 7.06
N GLU A 203 -15.17 -16.80 8.18
CA GLU A 203 -15.83 -17.10 9.47
C GLU A 203 -16.65 -15.92 9.99
N VAL A 204 -16.14 -14.68 9.85
CA VAL A 204 -16.85 -13.47 10.27
C VAL A 204 -18.10 -13.23 9.45
N MET A 205 -18.08 -13.56 8.15
CA MET A 205 -19.18 -13.29 7.21
C MET A 205 -20.13 -14.47 6.99
N LYS A 206 -19.96 -15.59 7.69
CA LYS A 206 -20.91 -16.69 7.64
C LYS A 206 -22.30 -16.25 8.06
N ILE A 207 -23.29 -16.67 7.28
CA ILE A 207 -24.70 -16.53 7.63
C ILE A 207 -25.02 -17.64 8.64
N GLU A 208 -25.43 -17.29 9.86
CA GLU A 208 -25.97 -18.26 10.82
C GLU A 208 -27.36 -18.71 10.32
N ASN A 209 -27.48 -20.00 10.00
CA ASN A 209 -28.75 -20.63 9.58
C ASN A 209 -29.69 -20.82 10.78
#